data_fe5dbd31bd5a5b6988da6bb7bf146439
#
_entry.id   fe5dbd31bd5a5b6988da6bb7bf146439
#
_cell.length_a   1.000
_cell.length_b   1.000
_cell.length_c   1.000
_cell.angle_alpha   90.00
_cell.angle_beta   90.00
_cell.angle_gamma   90.00
#
_symmetry.space_group_name_H-M   'P 1'
#
loop_
_entity.id
_entity.type
_entity.pdbx_description
1 polymer ?
#
loop_
_entity_poly.entity_id
_entity_poly.type
_entity_poly.pdbx_seq_one_letter_code
_entity_poly.pdbx_strand_id
1 'polypeptide(L)'
;LIISNLPYNISSQVLVKLSTVDISTNTFILMFQKEFAQRLLDKKLNSINSLIRCFFNIKLNFNVSKNCFYPIPKVDSSVLTFKKMKNKLLQDEEINNFIIFKRNLFSHKRKSLKKLSQKYGFKYNLDFSLRVEDLKIDELINLYRSINS
;
A
#
# COMPACT_ATOMS: atom_id res chain seq x y z
N LEU A 1 17.10 -2.84 12.25
CA LEU A 1 16.74 -1.49 11.80
C LEU A 1 17.44 -1.18 10.48
N ILE A 2 16.67 -0.75 9.49
CA ILE A 2 17.19 -0.21 8.22
C ILE A 2 16.77 1.24 8.10
N ILE A 3 17.72 2.12 7.79
CA ILE A 3 17.48 3.55 7.52
C ILE A 3 17.99 3.85 6.12
N SER A 4 17.17 4.45 5.27
CA SER A 4 17.55 4.73 3.89
C SER A 4 16.87 5.97 3.32
N ASN A 5 17.66 6.75 2.58
CA ASN A 5 17.16 7.75 1.66
C ASN A 5 17.06 7.09 0.27
N LEU A 6 15.84 6.72 -0.12
CA LEU A 6 15.61 6.00 -1.37
C LEU A 6 15.58 6.95 -2.56
N PRO A 7 16.20 6.57 -3.70
CA PRO A 7 15.99 7.28 -4.96
C PRO A 7 14.50 7.30 -5.31
N TYR A 8 13.96 8.47 -5.66
CA TYR A 8 12.52 8.66 -5.83
C TYR A 8 11.90 7.79 -6.94
N ASN A 9 12.65 7.55 -8.00
CA ASN A 9 12.20 6.78 -9.18
C ASN A 9 11.98 5.29 -8.90
N ILE A 10 12.60 4.72 -7.85
CA ILE A 10 12.49 3.30 -7.49
C ILE A 10 11.81 3.07 -6.14
N SER A 11 11.39 4.13 -5.43
CA SER A 11 10.86 4.05 -4.06
C SER A 11 9.69 3.06 -3.92
N SER A 12 8.74 3.06 -4.87
CA SER A 12 7.60 2.13 -4.83
C SER A 12 8.03 0.67 -5.04
N GLN A 13 8.99 0.43 -5.93
CA GLN A 13 9.50 -0.92 -6.22
C GLN A 13 10.26 -1.49 -5.03
N VAL A 14 11.12 -0.67 -4.41
CA VAL A 14 11.87 -1.05 -3.20
C VAL A 14 10.90 -1.37 -2.07
N LEU A 15 9.89 -0.53 -1.85
CA LEU A 15 8.93 -0.74 -0.78
C LEU A 15 8.10 -2.02 -0.97
N VAL A 16 7.65 -2.30 -2.20
CA VAL A 16 6.99 -3.57 -2.54
C VAL A 16 7.94 -4.74 -2.28
N LYS A 17 9.20 -4.65 -2.68
CA LYS A 17 10.19 -5.70 -2.44
C LYS A 17 10.41 -5.95 -0.94
N LEU A 18 10.55 -4.90 -0.14
CA LEU A 18 10.68 -5.01 1.32
C LEU A 18 9.45 -5.63 1.99
N SER A 19 8.27 -5.51 1.38
CA SER A 19 7.03 -6.13 1.87
C SER A 19 6.97 -7.63 1.60
N THR A 20 7.62 -8.11 0.54
CA THR A 20 7.46 -9.48 0.02
C THR A 20 8.66 -10.38 0.30
N VAL A 21 9.81 -9.81 0.69
CA VAL A 21 11.02 -10.60 1.00
C VAL A 21 11.12 -10.81 2.50
N ASP A 22 11.50 -12.04 2.89
CA ASP A 22 11.82 -12.33 4.27
C ASP A 22 13.17 -11.69 4.64
N ILE A 23 13.08 -10.61 5.42
CA ILE A 23 14.23 -9.89 5.97
C ILE A 23 14.09 -9.94 7.50
N SER A 24 15.14 -10.29 8.20
CA SER A 24 15.16 -10.38 9.68
C SER A 24 14.87 -9.04 10.40
N THR A 25 14.93 -7.92 9.67
CA THR A 25 14.63 -6.58 10.19
C THR A 25 13.14 -6.32 10.32
N ASN A 26 12.72 -5.83 11.49
CA ASN A 26 11.32 -5.52 11.78
C ASN A 26 10.95 -4.03 11.64
N THR A 27 11.95 -3.15 11.50
CA THR A 27 11.72 -1.70 11.45
C THR A 27 12.55 -1.05 10.33
N PHE A 28 11.87 -0.27 9.51
CA PHE A 28 12.47 0.50 8.44
C PHE A 28 12.13 1.97 8.63
N ILE A 29 13.12 2.85 8.49
CA ILE A 29 12.93 4.30 8.45
C ILE A 29 13.37 4.77 7.07
N LEU A 30 12.40 5.21 6.26
CA LEU A 30 12.61 5.48 4.84
C LEU A 30 12.14 6.88 4.51
N MET A 31 12.89 7.57 3.64
CA MET A 31 12.52 8.88 3.12
C MET A 31 11.98 8.76 1.69
N PHE A 32 10.89 9.48 1.45
CA PHE A 32 10.18 9.52 0.16
C PHE A 32 9.83 10.94 -0.23
N GLN A 33 9.47 11.16 -1.50
CA GLN A 33 8.77 12.37 -1.90
C GLN A 33 7.49 12.53 -1.09
N LYS A 34 7.18 13.75 -0.69
CA LYS A 34 6.03 14.07 0.19
C LYS A 34 4.71 13.55 -0.37
N GLU A 35 4.47 13.70 -1.67
CA GLU A 35 3.24 13.18 -2.31
C GLU A 35 3.13 11.65 -2.20
N PHE A 36 4.23 10.92 -2.42
CA PHE A 36 4.25 9.46 -2.30
C PHE A 36 3.98 9.02 -0.85
N ALA A 37 4.60 9.70 0.11
CA ALA A 37 4.35 9.46 1.54
C ALA A 37 2.89 9.72 1.91
N GLN A 38 2.28 10.79 1.41
CA GLN A 38 0.86 11.08 1.61
C GLN A 38 -0.03 9.96 1.07
N ARG A 39 0.26 9.41 -0.12
CA ARG A 39 -0.47 8.26 -0.67
C ARG A 39 -0.36 7.01 0.19
N LEU A 40 0.76 6.77 0.85
CA LEU A 40 0.92 5.64 1.79
C LEU A 40 0.10 5.84 3.07
N LEU A 41 -0.02 7.09 3.53
CA LEU A 41 -0.73 7.47 4.76
C LEU A 41 -2.22 7.78 4.55
N ASP A 42 -2.67 7.89 3.31
CA ASP A 42 -4.06 8.23 2.97
C ASP A 42 -5.04 7.29 3.69
N LYS A 43 -6.10 7.84 4.25
CA LYS A 43 -7.16 7.06 4.88
C LYS A 43 -7.86 6.14 3.88
N LYS A 44 -8.07 6.64 2.65
CA LYS A 44 -8.63 5.86 1.55
C LYS A 44 -7.61 4.87 1.00
N LEU A 45 -8.08 3.69 0.63
CA LEU A 45 -7.23 2.70 -0.02
C LEU A 45 -6.86 3.16 -1.44
N ASN A 46 -5.63 2.84 -1.81
CA ASN A 46 -5.11 2.98 -3.17
C ASN A 46 -4.21 1.79 -3.50
N SER A 47 -3.77 1.70 -4.74
CA SER A 47 -3.02 0.54 -5.21
C SER A 47 -1.73 0.26 -4.43
N ILE A 48 -1.07 1.28 -3.86
CA ILE A 48 0.18 1.07 -3.11
C ILE A 48 -0.10 0.80 -1.62
N ASN A 49 -0.89 1.64 -0.95
CA ASN A 49 -1.12 1.48 0.47
C ASN A 49 -1.89 0.21 0.82
N SER A 50 -2.75 -0.29 -0.08
CA SER A 50 -3.49 -1.54 0.10
C SER A 50 -2.58 -2.78 0.19
N LEU A 51 -1.42 -2.77 -0.47
CA LEU A 51 -0.42 -3.83 -0.32
C LEU A 51 0.41 -3.63 0.95
N ILE A 52 0.95 -2.43 1.13
CA ILE A 52 1.92 -2.16 2.21
C ILE A 52 1.30 -2.35 3.59
N ARG A 53 0.03 -1.98 3.75
CA ARG A 53 -0.73 -2.16 5.00
C ARG A 53 -1.04 -3.63 5.34
N CYS A 54 -0.84 -4.56 4.42
CA CYS A 54 -0.93 -5.98 4.74
C CYS A 54 0.27 -6.48 5.57
N PHE A 55 1.38 -5.75 5.56
CA PHE A 55 2.65 -6.16 6.17
C PHE A 55 3.18 -5.19 7.23
N PHE A 56 2.84 -3.89 7.13
CA PHE A 56 3.42 -2.84 7.96
C PHE A 56 2.40 -1.91 8.58
N ASN A 57 2.67 -1.54 9.83
CA ASN A 57 2.16 -0.32 10.43
C ASN A 57 3.06 0.85 10.01
N ILE A 58 2.46 1.93 9.52
CA ILE A 58 3.17 3.08 8.95
C ILE A 58 2.93 4.31 9.80
N LYS A 59 4.01 5.06 10.09
CA LYS A 59 3.95 6.31 10.85
C LYS A 59 4.77 7.38 10.17
N LEU A 60 4.21 8.60 10.05
CA LEU A 60 4.97 9.78 9.68
C LEU A 60 5.84 10.22 10.87
N ASN A 61 7.13 10.41 10.65
CA ASN A 61 8.03 10.98 11.64
C ASN A 61 8.09 12.49 11.47
N PHE A 62 8.53 12.98 10.31
CA PHE A 62 8.63 14.41 10.00
C PHE A 62 8.74 14.65 8.50
N ASN A 63 8.52 15.90 8.10
CA ASN A 63 8.77 16.36 6.73
C ASN A 63 10.13 17.05 6.63
N VAL A 64 10.75 16.98 5.46
CA VAL A 64 12.03 17.60 5.15
C VAL A 64 11.83 18.56 3.98
N SER A 65 12.19 19.84 4.17
CA SER A 65 12.13 20.82 3.11
C SER A 65 13.11 20.47 1.99
N LYS A 66 12.72 20.69 0.75
CA LYS A 66 13.59 20.55 -0.41
C LYS A 66 14.89 21.37 -0.32
N ASN A 67 14.85 22.49 0.42
CA ASN A 67 16.01 23.37 0.62
C ASN A 67 17.10 22.75 1.52
N CYS A 68 16.83 21.60 2.14
CA CYS A 68 17.82 20.84 2.91
C CYS A 68 18.73 19.97 2.04
N PHE A 69 18.55 19.97 0.71
CA PHE A 69 19.30 19.11 -0.21
C PHE A 69 20.12 19.92 -1.23
N TYR A 70 21.22 19.32 -1.66
CA TYR A 70 22.01 19.83 -2.79
C TYR A 70 22.33 18.68 -3.76
N PRO A 71 21.99 18.82 -5.06
CA PRO A 71 21.19 19.89 -5.66
C PRO A 71 19.77 19.89 -5.11
N ILE A 72 19.09 21.05 -5.11
CA ILE A 72 17.73 21.22 -4.59
C ILE A 72 16.74 20.41 -5.45
N PRO A 73 16.00 19.43 -4.88
CA PRO A 73 14.98 18.70 -5.61
C PRO A 73 13.74 19.57 -5.87
N LYS A 74 12.85 19.07 -6.74
CA LYS A 74 11.62 19.81 -7.11
C LYS A 74 10.58 19.87 -5.99
N VAL A 75 10.58 18.88 -5.08
CA VAL A 75 9.53 18.67 -4.06
C VAL A 75 10.13 18.37 -2.69
N ASP A 76 9.36 18.62 -1.65
CA ASP A 76 9.69 18.23 -0.29
C ASP A 76 9.69 16.71 -0.13
N SER A 77 10.29 16.25 0.96
CA SER A 77 10.35 14.85 1.36
C SER A 77 9.63 14.61 2.69
N SER A 78 9.34 13.34 2.97
CA SER A 78 8.81 12.90 4.26
C SER A 78 9.53 11.64 4.71
N VAL A 79 9.83 11.56 5.99
CA VAL A 79 10.43 10.39 6.64
C VAL A 79 9.34 9.59 7.33
N LEU A 80 9.23 8.32 6.95
CA LEU A 80 8.24 7.38 7.50
C LEU A 80 8.93 6.23 8.22
N THR A 81 8.32 5.76 9.29
CA THR A 81 8.66 4.49 9.94
C THR A 81 7.67 3.41 9.52
N PHE A 82 8.20 2.27 9.11
CA PHE A 82 7.47 1.05 8.83
C PHE A 82 7.85 0.00 9.88
N LYS A 83 6.87 -0.51 10.61
CA LYS A 83 7.07 -1.65 11.53
C LYS A 83 6.35 -2.86 10.98
N LYS A 84 7.05 -3.98 10.79
CA LYS A 84 6.43 -5.25 10.39
C LYS A 84 5.34 -5.63 11.39
N MET A 85 4.20 -6.05 10.90
CA MET A 85 3.12 -6.61 11.72
C MET A 85 3.54 -8.00 12.21
N LYS A 86 3.19 -8.34 13.47
CA LYS A 86 3.40 -9.69 14.00
C LYS A 86 2.63 -10.73 13.17
N ASN A 87 1.38 -10.40 12.85
CA ASN A 87 0.50 -11.22 12.01
C ASN A 87 0.26 -10.45 10.71
N LYS A 88 0.97 -10.81 9.65
CA LYS A 88 0.73 -10.28 8.32
C LYS A 88 -0.67 -10.69 7.83
N LEU A 89 -1.34 -9.83 7.10
CA LEU A 89 -2.71 -10.08 6.66
C LEU A 89 -2.78 -10.99 5.41
N LEU A 90 -1.68 -11.09 4.65
CA LEU A 90 -1.55 -11.97 3.49
C LEU A 90 -0.49 -13.04 3.76
N GLN A 91 -0.77 -14.28 3.34
CA GLN A 91 0.22 -15.34 3.31
C GLN A 91 1.13 -15.18 2.07
N ASP A 92 2.32 -15.80 2.09
CA ASP A 92 3.30 -15.63 1.02
C ASP A 92 2.78 -16.11 -0.33
N GLU A 93 1.99 -17.18 -0.33
CA GLU A 93 1.35 -17.76 -1.52
C GLU A 93 0.29 -16.84 -2.13
N GLU A 94 -0.33 -15.97 -1.32
CA GLU A 94 -1.37 -15.05 -1.76
C GLU A 94 -0.81 -13.78 -2.42
N ILE A 95 0.44 -13.41 -2.16
CA ILE A 95 1.01 -12.09 -2.49
C ILE A 95 0.91 -11.78 -3.98
N ASN A 96 1.38 -12.67 -4.84
CA ASN A 96 1.40 -12.45 -6.28
C ASN A 96 -0.02 -12.29 -6.85
N ASN A 97 -0.93 -13.17 -6.45
CA ASN A 97 -2.33 -13.12 -6.88
C ASN A 97 -3.03 -11.87 -6.36
N PHE A 98 -2.77 -11.47 -5.12
CA PHE A 98 -3.30 -10.24 -4.55
C PHE A 98 -2.77 -8.99 -5.26
N ILE A 99 -1.50 -8.96 -5.68
CA ILE A 99 -0.94 -7.86 -6.46
C ILE A 99 -1.66 -7.70 -7.79
N ILE A 100 -1.96 -8.80 -8.49
CA ILE A 100 -2.71 -8.79 -9.75
C ILE A 100 -4.15 -8.33 -9.50
N PHE A 101 -4.82 -8.92 -8.50
CA PHE A 101 -6.19 -8.57 -8.12
C PHE A 101 -6.34 -7.08 -7.81
N LYS A 102 -5.52 -6.53 -6.90
CA LYS A 102 -5.61 -5.12 -6.53
C LYS A 102 -5.32 -4.18 -7.71
N ARG A 103 -4.35 -4.53 -8.58
CA ARG A 103 -4.05 -3.74 -9.77
C ARG A 103 -5.27 -3.63 -10.68
N ASN A 104 -5.92 -4.74 -10.94
CA ASN A 104 -7.14 -4.81 -11.74
C ASN A 104 -8.29 -4.03 -11.08
N LEU A 105 -8.44 -4.16 -9.76
CA LEU A 105 -9.51 -3.50 -9.02
C LEU A 105 -9.33 -1.98 -9.01
N PHE A 106 -8.13 -1.48 -8.68
CA PHE A 106 -7.84 -0.05 -8.62
C PHE A 106 -7.73 0.62 -10.00
N SER A 107 -7.56 -0.13 -11.10
CA SER A 107 -7.69 0.43 -12.45
C SER A 107 -9.11 0.94 -12.73
N HIS A 108 -10.09 0.45 -11.98
CA HIS A 108 -11.51 0.82 -12.06
C HIS A 108 -12.00 1.59 -10.83
N LYS A 109 -11.15 2.34 -10.13
CA LYS A 109 -11.44 3.01 -8.85
C LYS A 109 -12.69 3.91 -8.85
N ARG A 110 -13.13 4.41 -10.00
CA ARG A 110 -14.35 5.23 -10.15
C ARG A 110 -15.64 4.42 -10.19
N LYS A 111 -15.57 3.09 -10.39
CA LYS A 111 -16.75 2.22 -10.42
C LYS A 111 -17.14 1.80 -9.01
N SER A 112 -18.46 1.69 -8.75
CA SER A 112 -18.96 1.09 -7.51
C SER A 112 -18.63 -0.40 -7.46
N LEU A 113 -18.59 -0.97 -6.26
CA LEU A 113 -18.39 -2.41 -6.04
C LEU A 113 -19.49 -3.23 -6.71
N LYS A 114 -20.73 -2.71 -6.83
CA LYS A 114 -21.82 -3.36 -7.56
C LYS A 114 -21.46 -3.65 -9.02
N LYS A 115 -20.87 -2.66 -9.72
CA LYS A 115 -20.42 -2.83 -11.11
C LYS A 115 -19.23 -3.77 -11.22
N LEU A 116 -18.35 -3.75 -10.22
CA LEU A 116 -17.19 -4.64 -10.19
C LEU A 116 -17.58 -6.07 -9.82
N SER A 117 -18.57 -6.27 -8.95
CA SER A 117 -19.10 -7.59 -8.60
C SER A 117 -19.68 -8.31 -9.82
N GLN A 118 -20.38 -7.60 -10.70
CA GLN A 118 -20.86 -8.18 -11.97
C GLN A 118 -19.73 -8.71 -12.85
N LYS A 119 -18.55 -8.06 -12.80
CA LYS A 119 -17.36 -8.46 -13.59
C LYS A 119 -16.55 -9.57 -12.93
N TYR A 120 -16.39 -9.53 -11.60
CA TYR A 120 -15.45 -10.39 -10.86
C TYR A 120 -16.11 -11.47 -10.03
N GLY A 121 -17.44 -11.45 -9.90
CA GLY A 121 -18.19 -12.47 -9.16
C GLY A 121 -17.95 -12.47 -7.65
N PHE A 122 -17.89 -11.28 -7.01
CA PHE A 122 -17.68 -11.19 -5.56
C PHE A 122 -18.76 -11.92 -4.78
N LYS A 123 -18.36 -12.80 -3.87
CA LYS A 123 -19.24 -13.58 -3.01
C LYS A 123 -19.28 -13.08 -1.56
N TYR A 124 -18.52 -12.02 -1.25
CA TYR A 124 -18.43 -11.45 0.10
C TYR A 124 -19.51 -10.40 0.32
N ASN A 125 -20.15 -10.43 1.50
CA ASN A 125 -21.22 -9.50 1.85
C ASN A 125 -20.66 -8.13 2.24
N LEU A 126 -20.79 -7.17 1.35
CA LEU A 126 -20.34 -5.78 1.50
C LEU A 126 -21.45 -4.82 1.07
N ASP A 127 -21.31 -3.57 1.48
CA ASP A 127 -22.08 -2.48 0.87
C ASP A 127 -21.57 -2.22 -0.55
N PHE A 128 -22.27 -2.77 -1.53
CA PHE A 128 -21.93 -2.65 -2.93
C PHE A 128 -22.12 -1.24 -3.53
N SER A 129 -22.66 -0.27 -2.77
CA SER A 129 -22.69 1.14 -3.18
C SER A 129 -21.32 1.81 -3.06
N LEU A 130 -20.46 1.28 -2.19
CA LEU A 130 -19.09 1.77 -1.96
C LEU A 130 -18.21 1.61 -3.21
N ARG A 131 -17.12 2.38 -3.22
CA ARG A 131 -16.00 2.21 -4.14
C ARG A 131 -14.87 1.44 -3.46
N VAL A 132 -13.96 0.89 -4.26
CA VAL A 132 -12.82 0.13 -3.73
C VAL A 132 -11.94 0.97 -2.78
N GLU A 133 -11.82 2.26 -3.00
CA GLU A 133 -11.04 3.17 -2.16
C GLU A 133 -11.63 3.41 -0.77
N ASP A 134 -12.95 3.15 -0.60
CA ASP A 134 -13.68 3.37 0.66
C ASP A 134 -13.67 2.12 1.56
N LEU A 135 -13.16 0.99 1.06
CA LEU A 135 -13.03 -0.25 1.82
C LEU A 135 -11.96 -0.13 2.92
N LYS A 136 -12.18 -0.87 4.01
CA LYS A 136 -11.11 -1.18 4.97
C LYS A 136 -10.20 -2.26 4.39
N ILE A 137 -8.98 -2.36 4.91
CA ILE A 137 -8.00 -3.34 4.41
C ILE A 137 -8.49 -4.78 4.58
N ASP A 138 -9.13 -5.10 5.71
CA ASP A 138 -9.67 -6.43 5.97
C ASP A 138 -10.81 -6.79 5.00
N GLU A 139 -11.68 -5.81 4.67
CA GLU A 139 -12.74 -5.98 3.69
C GLU A 139 -12.18 -6.25 2.29
N LEU A 140 -11.11 -5.56 1.90
CA LEU A 140 -10.44 -5.78 0.62
C LEU A 140 -9.83 -7.19 0.55
N ILE A 141 -9.20 -7.67 1.63
CA ILE A 141 -8.62 -9.02 1.69
C ILE A 141 -9.70 -10.09 1.65
N ASN A 142 -10.79 -9.90 2.40
CA ASN A 142 -11.92 -10.83 2.38
C ASN A 142 -12.58 -10.88 0.99
N LEU A 143 -12.67 -9.72 0.33
CA LEU A 143 -13.15 -9.64 -1.05
C LEU A 143 -12.25 -10.45 -1.99
N TYR A 144 -10.93 -10.29 -1.87
CA TYR A 144 -9.93 -11.05 -2.62
C TYR A 144 -10.10 -12.56 -2.41
N ARG A 145 -10.19 -13.01 -1.17
CA ARG A 145 -10.33 -14.43 -0.82
C ARG A 145 -11.65 -15.01 -1.34
N SER A 146 -12.72 -14.23 -1.37
CA SER A 146 -14.04 -14.67 -1.85
C SER A 146 -14.07 -15.03 -3.34
N ILE A 147 -13.11 -14.56 -4.13
CA ILE A 147 -13.03 -14.86 -5.56
C ILE A 147 -12.23 -16.15 -5.80
N ASN A 148 -11.29 -16.46 -4.89
CA ASN A 148 -10.36 -17.58 -5.02
C ASN A 148 -10.78 -18.81 -4.20
N SER A 149 -11.98 -18.77 -3.59
CA SER A 149 -12.61 -19.87 -2.85
C SER A 149 -13.60 -20.65 -3.68
#